data_9573ac54e489c088f5b92ced1d749ae3
#
_entry.id   9573ac54e489c088f5b92ced1d749ae3
#
_cell.length_a   1.000
_cell.length_b   1.000
_cell.length_c   1.000
_cell.angle_alpha   90.00
_cell.angle_beta   90.00
_cell.angle_gamma   90.00
#
_symmetry.space_group_name_H-M   'P 1'
#
loop_
_entity.id
_entity.type
_entity.pdbx_description
1 polymer ?
#
loop_
_entity_poly.entity_id
_entity_poly.type
_entity_poly.pdbx_seq_one_letter_code
_entity_poly.pdbx_strand_id
1 'polypeptide(L)'
;MTRRLYIYYRVDAGAGSATVAAVAAMQQRLTLAHPGLHAELLRRPPQPGRPVTLMEVYAAAAGVDEPLAAAIEAAAQALPALRGVERHVEVFEATGG
;
A
#
# COMPACT_ATOMS: atom_id res chain seq x y z
N MET A 1 -2.75 8.58 -20.06
CA MET A 1 -2.96 8.69 -18.61
C MET A 1 -2.51 7.42 -17.93
N THR A 2 -1.88 7.56 -16.77
CA THR A 2 -1.34 6.41 -16.05
C THR A 2 -2.07 6.22 -14.74
N ARG A 3 -2.38 4.97 -14.47
CA ARG A 3 -3.14 4.56 -13.31
C ARG A 3 -2.21 4.43 -12.10
N ARG A 4 -2.66 4.96 -10.95
CA ARG A 4 -1.98 4.82 -9.65
C ARG A 4 -2.96 4.23 -8.65
N LEU A 5 -2.44 3.51 -7.66
CA LEU A 5 -3.26 2.95 -6.59
C LEU A 5 -2.94 3.65 -5.27
N TYR A 6 -4.00 4.01 -4.55
CA TYR A 6 -3.95 4.57 -3.21
C TYR A 6 -4.77 3.66 -2.32
N ILE A 7 -4.13 2.98 -1.37
CA ILE A 7 -4.77 1.98 -0.53
C ILE A 7 -4.60 2.38 0.92
N TYR A 8 -5.70 2.72 1.59
CA TYR A 8 -5.63 3.17 2.97
C TYR A 8 -6.43 2.28 3.90
N TYR A 9 -6.02 2.24 5.15
CA TYR A 9 -6.63 1.42 6.18
C TYR A 9 -6.17 1.87 7.56
N ARG A 10 -6.86 1.36 8.58
CA ARG A 10 -6.53 1.63 9.97
C ARG A 10 -6.09 0.35 10.65
N VAL A 11 -5.11 0.47 11.53
CA VAL A 11 -4.67 -0.61 12.41
C VAL A 11 -4.66 -0.12 13.84
N ASP A 12 -4.77 -1.05 14.79
CA ASP A 12 -4.74 -0.69 16.20
C ASP A 12 -3.43 0.02 16.55
N ALA A 13 -3.52 0.98 17.47
CA ALA A 13 -2.36 1.78 17.88
C ALA A 13 -1.18 0.90 18.31
N GLY A 14 -1.45 -0.18 19.05
CA GLY A 14 -0.42 -1.09 19.51
C GLY A 14 0.24 -1.93 18.40
N ALA A 15 -0.40 -2.03 17.23
CA ALA A 15 0.10 -2.82 16.11
C ALA A 15 0.78 -1.93 15.05
N GLY A 16 0.77 -0.61 15.22
CA GLY A 16 1.22 0.31 14.18
C GLY A 16 2.64 0.06 13.69
N SER A 17 3.61 0.00 14.61
CA SER A 17 5.02 -0.19 14.24
C SER A 17 5.27 -1.52 13.54
N ALA A 18 4.69 -2.59 14.04
CA ALA A 18 4.86 -3.92 13.44
C ALA A 18 4.22 -3.98 12.05
N THR A 19 3.05 -3.36 11.88
CA THR A 19 2.38 -3.31 10.58
C THR A 19 3.18 -2.50 9.58
N VAL A 20 3.70 -1.34 9.98
CA VAL A 20 4.56 -0.51 9.11
C VAL A 20 5.76 -1.33 8.62
N ALA A 21 6.44 -2.03 9.52
CA ALA A 21 7.60 -2.84 9.15
C ALA A 21 7.23 -3.96 8.17
N ALA A 22 6.11 -4.65 8.42
CA ALA A 22 5.66 -5.74 7.58
C ALA A 22 5.27 -5.26 6.18
N VAL A 23 4.54 -4.15 6.10
CA VAL A 23 4.10 -3.59 4.82
C VAL A 23 5.29 -3.03 4.04
N ALA A 24 6.22 -2.35 4.71
CA ALA A 24 7.43 -1.86 4.05
C ALA A 24 8.24 -3.00 3.44
N ALA A 25 8.38 -4.12 4.15
CA ALA A 25 9.07 -5.29 3.62
C ALA A 25 8.32 -5.90 2.43
N MET A 26 7.01 -5.96 2.49
CA MET A 26 6.17 -6.42 1.37
C MET A 26 6.38 -5.55 0.15
N GLN A 27 6.35 -4.22 0.31
CA GLN A 27 6.57 -3.29 -0.79
C GLN A 27 7.96 -3.45 -1.40
N GLN A 28 8.97 -3.69 -0.59
CA GLN A 28 10.32 -3.93 -1.08
C GLN A 28 10.38 -5.18 -1.95
N ARG A 29 9.72 -6.27 -1.54
CA ARG A 29 9.63 -7.49 -2.36
C ARG A 29 8.90 -7.24 -3.66
N LEU A 30 7.82 -6.45 -3.62
CA LEU A 30 7.05 -6.11 -4.83
C LEU A 30 7.88 -5.31 -5.83
N THR A 31 8.64 -4.32 -5.36
CA THR A 31 9.45 -3.49 -6.25
C THR A 31 10.62 -4.28 -6.85
N LEU A 32 11.14 -5.27 -6.13
CA LEU A 32 12.16 -6.16 -6.67
C LEU A 32 11.59 -7.12 -7.73
N ALA A 33 10.38 -7.61 -7.51
CA ALA A 33 9.72 -8.54 -8.44
C ALA A 33 9.16 -7.83 -9.68
N HIS A 34 8.89 -6.53 -9.59
CA HIS A 34 8.28 -5.76 -10.67
C HIS A 34 9.10 -4.50 -10.94
N PRO A 35 10.17 -4.61 -11.77
CA PRO A 35 11.01 -3.46 -12.10
C PRO A 35 10.17 -2.31 -12.66
N GLY A 36 10.44 -1.10 -12.19
CA GLY A 36 9.69 0.09 -12.59
C GLY A 36 8.52 0.42 -11.67
N LEU A 37 8.15 -0.48 -10.76
CA LEU A 37 7.13 -0.19 -9.75
C LEU A 37 7.75 0.70 -8.66
N HIS A 38 7.05 1.78 -8.34
CA HIS A 38 7.38 2.65 -7.22
C HIS A 38 6.33 2.45 -6.14
N ALA A 39 6.76 2.33 -4.89
CA ALA A 39 5.88 2.12 -3.76
C ALA A 39 6.25 3.09 -2.64
N GLU A 40 5.23 3.63 -1.99
CA GLU A 40 5.39 4.47 -0.81
C GLU A 40 4.47 3.98 0.28
N LEU A 41 4.89 4.16 1.52
CA LEU A 41 4.04 3.90 2.68
C LEU A 41 3.98 5.19 3.50
N LEU A 42 2.77 5.73 3.62
CA LEU A 42 2.52 6.97 4.33
C LEU A 42 1.71 6.67 5.60
N ARG A 43 1.90 7.50 6.60
CA ARG A 43 1.17 7.39 7.85
C ARG A 43 0.61 8.76 8.23
N ARG A 44 -0.68 8.79 8.58
CA ARG A 44 -1.23 10.01 9.18
C ARG A 44 -0.53 10.24 10.50
N PRO A 45 -0.20 11.51 10.85
CA PRO A 45 0.43 11.78 12.14
C PRO A 45 -0.34 11.10 13.28
N PRO A 46 0.33 10.31 14.12
CA PRO A 46 -0.37 9.52 15.14
C PRO A 46 -0.94 10.40 16.24
N GLN A 47 -2.08 9.97 16.79
CA GLN A 47 -2.73 10.60 17.94
C GLN A 47 -2.82 9.57 19.06
N PRO A 48 -2.49 9.93 20.31
CA PRO A 48 -2.54 9.00 21.43
C PRO A 48 -3.89 8.31 21.55
N GLY A 49 -3.86 6.98 21.73
CA GLY A 49 -5.05 6.16 21.93
C GLY A 49 -5.94 5.97 20.72
N ARG A 50 -5.54 6.47 19.55
CA ARG A 50 -6.32 6.32 18.33
C ARG A 50 -5.68 5.32 17.38
N PRO A 51 -6.49 4.66 16.53
CA PRO A 51 -5.96 3.80 15.47
C PRO A 51 -5.00 4.57 14.57
N VAL A 52 -4.04 3.85 14.01
CA VAL A 52 -3.07 4.39 13.07
C VAL A 52 -3.62 4.25 11.66
N THR A 53 -3.64 5.33 10.89
CA THR A 53 -4.03 5.30 9.48
C THR A 53 -2.79 5.19 8.62
N LEU A 54 -2.74 4.19 7.77
CA LEU A 54 -1.67 3.96 6.80
C LEU A 54 -2.20 4.10 5.39
N MET A 55 -1.33 4.54 4.48
CA MET A 55 -1.65 4.60 3.05
C MET A 55 -0.49 4.03 2.25
N GLU A 56 -0.77 3.01 1.45
CA GLU A 56 0.13 2.49 0.44
C GLU A 56 -0.13 3.22 -0.87
N VAL A 57 0.93 3.65 -1.54
CA VAL A 57 0.83 4.31 -2.85
C VAL A 57 1.68 3.54 -3.84
N TYR A 58 1.11 3.22 -4.99
CA TYR A 58 1.80 2.50 -6.06
C TYR A 58 1.69 3.25 -7.37
N ALA A 59 2.83 3.41 -8.04
CA ALA A 59 2.93 4.08 -9.33
C ALA A 59 3.95 3.38 -10.21
N ALA A 60 3.78 3.50 -11.52
CA ALA A 60 4.74 2.99 -12.49
C ALA A 60 4.67 3.89 -13.73
N ALA A 61 5.77 3.99 -14.49
CA ALA A 61 5.82 4.86 -15.65
C ALA A 61 4.75 4.51 -16.69
N ALA A 62 4.48 3.22 -16.89
CA ALA A 62 3.44 2.73 -17.79
C ALA A 62 2.07 2.62 -17.12
N GLY A 63 1.97 3.01 -15.85
CA GLY A 63 0.77 2.84 -15.05
C GLY A 63 0.72 1.48 -14.36
N VAL A 64 -0.11 1.40 -13.31
CA VAL A 64 -0.36 0.14 -12.61
C VAL A 64 -1.51 -0.56 -13.33
N ASP A 65 -1.20 -1.58 -14.12
CA ASP A 65 -2.21 -2.34 -14.86
C ASP A 65 -2.90 -3.37 -13.95
N GLU A 66 -3.89 -4.07 -14.50
CA GLU A 66 -4.66 -5.03 -13.72
C GLU A 66 -3.82 -6.20 -13.19
N PRO A 67 -2.91 -6.82 -13.95
CA PRO A 67 -2.06 -7.86 -13.40
C PRO A 67 -1.18 -7.38 -12.25
N LEU A 68 -0.63 -6.16 -12.36
CA LEU A 68 0.19 -5.59 -11.30
C LEU A 68 -0.65 -5.27 -10.06
N ALA A 69 -1.85 -4.72 -10.25
CA ALA A 69 -2.77 -4.47 -9.15
C ALA A 69 -3.15 -5.78 -8.44
N ALA A 70 -3.37 -6.85 -9.20
CA ALA A 70 -3.67 -8.16 -8.64
C ALA A 70 -2.49 -8.73 -7.84
N ALA A 71 -1.26 -8.53 -8.32
CA ALA A 71 -0.05 -8.96 -7.61
C ALA A 71 0.11 -8.21 -6.28
N ILE A 72 -0.17 -6.90 -6.27
CA ILE A 72 -0.14 -6.08 -5.07
C ILE A 72 -1.16 -6.59 -4.05
N GLU A 73 -2.38 -6.83 -4.49
CA GLU A 73 -3.44 -7.33 -3.61
C GLU A 73 -3.13 -8.72 -3.07
N ALA A 74 -2.62 -9.62 -3.90
CA ALA A 74 -2.24 -10.96 -3.48
C ALA A 74 -1.13 -10.91 -2.40
N ALA A 75 -0.15 -10.04 -2.56
CA ALA A 75 0.91 -9.84 -1.57
C ALA A 75 0.34 -9.37 -0.22
N ALA A 76 -0.61 -8.44 -0.27
CA ALA A 76 -1.26 -7.92 0.94
C ALA A 76 -2.08 -9.00 1.64
N GLN A 77 -2.83 -9.80 0.87
CA GLN A 77 -3.65 -10.87 1.45
C GLN A 77 -2.81 -11.98 2.09
N ALA A 78 -1.60 -12.19 1.61
CA ALA A 78 -0.68 -13.16 2.19
C ALA A 78 0.02 -12.66 3.46
N LEU A 79 -0.13 -11.37 3.79
CA LEU A 79 0.59 -10.75 4.90
C LEU A 79 -0.19 -10.90 6.20
N PRO A 80 0.32 -11.65 7.21
CA PRO A 80 -0.42 -11.85 8.46
C PRO A 80 -0.79 -10.54 9.16
N ALA A 81 0.06 -9.51 9.07
CA ALA A 81 -0.18 -8.21 9.71
C ALA A 81 -1.42 -7.50 9.17
N LEU A 82 -1.88 -7.86 7.97
CA LEU A 82 -3.07 -7.26 7.35
C LEU A 82 -4.30 -8.15 7.43
N ARG A 83 -4.22 -9.28 8.13
CA ARG A 83 -5.37 -10.18 8.27
C ARG A 83 -6.50 -9.47 9.01
N GLY A 84 -7.69 -9.48 8.43
CA GLY A 84 -8.86 -8.83 9.01
C GLY A 84 -8.89 -7.32 8.86
N VAL A 85 -7.88 -6.73 8.26
CA VAL A 85 -7.83 -5.28 8.02
C VAL A 85 -8.63 -4.95 6.77
N GLU A 86 -9.54 -3.99 6.89
CA GLU A 86 -10.32 -3.51 5.76
C GLU A 86 -9.51 -2.50 4.96
N ARG A 87 -9.09 -2.91 3.77
CA ARG A 87 -8.28 -2.09 2.87
C ARG A 87 -9.18 -1.40 1.86
N HIS A 88 -9.08 -0.07 1.79
CA HIS A 88 -9.84 0.75 0.84
C HIS A 88 -8.94 1.08 -0.33
N VAL A 89 -9.26 0.55 -1.51
CA VAL A 89 -8.47 0.74 -2.72
C VAL A 89 -9.13 1.82 -3.57
N GLU A 90 -8.36 2.86 -3.90
CA GLU A 90 -8.80 3.90 -4.82
C GLU A 90 -7.84 3.97 -6.00
N VAL A 91 -8.41 4.09 -7.18
CA VAL A 91 -7.66 4.21 -8.43
C VAL A 91 -7.73 5.65 -8.90
N PHE A 92 -6.55 6.25 -9.11
CA PHE A 92 -6.45 7.58 -9.70
C PHE A 92 -5.61 7.52 -10.95
N GLU A 93 -5.85 8.41 -11.87
CA GLU A 93 -5.07 8.53 -13.10
C GLU A 93 -4.28 9.81 -13.05
N ALA A 94 -2.97 9.72 -13.34
CA ALA A 94 -2.14 10.90 -13.47
C ALA A 94 -2.49 11.61 -14.77
N THR A 95 -2.84 12.89 -14.69
CA THR A 95 -3.30 13.68 -15.84
C THR A 95 -2.26 14.65 -16.37
N GLY A 96 -1.22 14.92 -15.62
CA GLY A 96 -0.19 15.83 -16.02
C GLY A 96 0.81 15.20 -16.97
N GLY A 97 1.26 15.92 -17.91
CA GLY A 97 2.28 15.46 -18.82
C GLY A 97 3.64 15.27 -18.14
#